data_824a735af8318717e8c4034bc0e12f15
#
_entry.id   824a735af8318717e8c4034bc0e12f15
#
_cell.length_a   1.000
_cell.length_b   1.000
_cell.length_c   1.000
_cell.angle_alpha   90.00
_cell.angle_beta   90.00
_cell.angle_gamma   90.00
#
_symmetry.space_group_name_H-M   'P 1'
#
loop_
_entity.id
_entity.type
_entity.pdbx_description
1 polymer ?
#
loop_
_entity_poly.entity_id
_entity_poly.type
_entity_poly.pdbx_seq_one_letter_code
_entity_poly.pdbx_strand_id
1 'polypeptide(L)'
;MREFEYYLFENFDADKESRNPLNPRNILGKETDALLSEIVNKEASYIECCENHGAQFVQKLVDGGVLRRSRNRLFFDSPIFLREDAAVLHAQISSRASSLADLLESKIPEIRGCCAGITNGFPVELNLYHILCGMVFDGCFFDYLYSKGALATSRQHPSGLDYLSVIYEKCGELRSFSDGLLCSYNRFVNAECSLQSFGDANGNRHDFYRFFRLMEQGRLPEKYRDVEVLLMNSFGGANKDILLDEVVSLIQTGWCAPAAMALLEAFGYAQNGRVCVPVFTPDYQSVIAEIEGIVEKSIGAAVVSTLLDLAGSLDITAVKHGVDKLEIANELYHIVFGSINEELVSRGIVAVPQRISGEGRYFKCIELYT
;
A
#
# COMPACT_ATOMS: atom_id res chain seq x y z
N MET A 1 -15.58 2.02 23.96
CA MET A 1 -14.24 1.57 23.59
C MET A 1 -14.07 1.88 22.12
N ARG A 2 -12.96 2.49 21.72
CA ARG A 2 -12.65 2.72 20.30
C ARG A 2 -12.21 1.39 19.68
N GLU A 3 -12.50 1.18 18.41
CA GLU A 3 -11.97 0.07 17.61
C GLU A 3 -10.97 0.63 16.63
N PHE A 4 -9.89 -0.12 16.35
CA PHE A 4 -8.82 0.31 15.47
C PHE A 4 -8.61 -0.65 14.30
N GLU A 5 -8.08 -0.10 13.21
CA GLU A 5 -7.54 -0.82 12.05
C GLU A 5 -6.04 -0.55 11.98
N TYR A 6 -5.31 -1.54 11.50
CA TYR A 6 -3.86 -1.51 11.49
C TYR A 6 -3.37 -1.75 10.06
N TYR A 7 -2.60 -0.81 9.56
CA TYR A 7 -1.94 -0.91 8.27
C TYR A 7 -0.45 -1.10 8.49
N LEU A 8 0.13 -1.96 7.68
CA LEU A 8 1.57 -2.24 7.73
C LEU A 8 2.13 -2.05 6.33
N PHE A 9 3.11 -1.17 6.25
CA PHE A 9 3.95 -1.01 5.07
C PHE A 9 5.24 -1.79 5.33
N GLU A 10 5.43 -2.86 4.60
CA GLU A 10 6.51 -3.80 4.82
C GLU A 10 7.11 -4.22 3.49
N ASN A 11 8.40 -4.53 3.49
CA ASN A 11 9.00 -5.31 2.45
C ASN A 11 8.48 -6.74 2.62
N PHE A 12 7.49 -7.11 1.83
CA PHE A 12 6.93 -8.44 1.88
C PHE A 12 7.99 -9.48 1.50
N ASP A 13 8.59 -10.05 2.53
CA ASP A 13 9.31 -11.29 2.47
C ASP A 13 8.54 -12.25 3.38
N ALA A 14 7.72 -13.12 2.79
CA ALA A 14 6.86 -14.06 3.49
C ALA A 14 7.60 -14.85 4.58
N ASP A 15 8.85 -15.22 4.30
CA ASP A 15 9.70 -15.96 5.23
C ASP A 15 10.14 -15.12 6.45
N LYS A 16 10.23 -13.81 6.32
CA LYS A 16 10.61 -12.92 7.43
C LYS A 16 9.42 -12.50 8.28
N GLU A 17 8.27 -12.24 7.67
CA GLU A 17 7.06 -11.80 8.38
C GLU A 17 6.60 -12.84 9.43
N SER A 18 6.51 -14.10 9.06
CA SER A 18 6.01 -15.15 9.93
C SER A 18 6.95 -15.45 11.11
N ARG A 19 8.21 -15.06 11.04
CA ARG A 19 9.25 -15.36 12.02
C ARG A 19 9.56 -14.24 12.98
N ASN A 20 9.11 -13.01 12.72
CA ASN A 20 9.31 -11.90 13.64
C ASN A 20 8.20 -11.86 14.70
N PRO A 21 8.46 -12.28 15.97
CA PRO A 21 7.45 -12.28 17.03
C PRO A 21 7.01 -10.87 17.42
N LEU A 22 7.73 -9.83 17.00
CA LEU A 22 7.42 -8.42 17.23
C LEU A 22 6.65 -7.80 16.06
N ASN A 23 6.43 -8.55 14.98
CA ASN A 23 5.62 -8.06 13.87
C ASN A 23 4.24 -7.63 14.39
N PRO A 24 3.81 -6.37 14.17
CA PRO A 24 2.53 -5.86 14.66
C PRO A 24 1.34 -6.74 14.28
N ARG A 25 1.39 -7.46 13.17
CA ARG A 25 0.32 -8.40 12.78
C ARG A 25 0.10 -9.53 13.78
N ASN A 26 1.14 -9.89 14.53
CA ASN A 26 1.09 -10.95 15.55
C ASN A 26 0.66 -10.43 16.93
N ILE A 27 0.71 -9.10 17.14
CA ILE A 27 0.43 -8.48 18.45
C ILE A 27 -0.75 -7.51 18.42
N LEU A 28 -1.15 -7.02 17.22
CA LEU A 28 -2.27 -6.09 17.09
C LEU A 28 -3.59 -6.85 16.92
N GLY A 29 -4.57 -6.51 17.75
CA GLY A 29 -5.89 -7.14 17.75
C GLY A 29 -6.84 -6.49 18.75
N LYS A 30 -7.96 -7.15 19.07
CA LYS A 30 -8.98 -6.59 19.99
C LYS A 30 -8.46 -6.27 21.39
N GLU A 31 -7.46 -7.01 21.88
CA GLU A 31 -6.83 -6.73 23.17
C GLU A 31 -6.06 -5.40 23.13
N THR A 32 -5.49 -5.08 21.98
CA THR A 32 -4.80 -3.81 21.75
C THR A 32 -5.75 -2.64 21.77
N ASP A 33 -6.97 -2.79 21.24
CA ASP A 33 -7.97 -1.70 21.16
C ASP A 33 -8.28 -1.11 22.53
N ALA A 34 -8.34 -1.94 23.58
CA ALA A 34 -8.59 -1.49 24.94
C ALA A 34 -7.46 -0.60 25.48
N LEU A 35 -6.21 -1.04 25.32
CA LEU A 35 -5.02 -0.28 25.74
C LEU A 35 -4.88 1.03 24.96
N LEU A 36 -5.01 0.97 23.60
CA LEU A 36 -4.92 2.18 22.79
C LEU A 36 -6.02 3.19 23.13
N SER A 37 -7.26 2.72 23.39
CA SER A 37 -8.35 3.59 23.86
C SER A 37 -8.03 4.28 25.19
N GLU A 38 -7.33 3.59 26.10
CA GLU A 38 -6.89 4.17 27.37
C GLU A 38 -5.84 5.26 27.14
N ILE A 39 -4.84 5.01 26.28
CA ILE A 39 -3.76 5.98 25.96
C ILE A 39 -4.32 7.23 25.26
N VAL A 40 -5.32 7.08 24.39
CA VAL A 40 -5.97 8.21 23.70
C VAL A 40 -6.72 9.11 24.67
N ASN A 41 -7.43 8.51 25.63
CA ASN A 41 -8.38 9.23 26.46
C ASN A 41 -7.75 9.92 27.69
N LYS A 42 -6.56 9.47 28.09
CA LYS A 42 -5.86 10.02 29.27
C LYS A 42 -4.35 9.87 29.15
N GLU A 43 -3.60 10.62 29.95
CA GLU A 43 -2.17 10.37 30.15
C GLU A 43 -1.97 8.98 30.79
N ALA A 44 -1.60 7.99 29.97
CA ALA A 44 -1.51 6.61 30.42
C ALA A 44 -0.21 6.36 31.20
N SER A 45 -0.35 5.89 32.44
CA SER A 45 0.77 5.41 33.25
C SER A 45 1.21 4.03 32.75
N TYR A 46 2.51 3.85 32.51
CA TYR A 46 3.06 2.54 32.12
C TYR A 46 2.75 1.46 33.17
N ILE A 47 2.86 1.79 34.48
CA ILE A 47 2.61 0.83 35.55
C ILE A 47 1.13 0.42 35.54
N GLU A 48 0.20 1.38 35.49
CA GLU A 48 -1.24 1.09 35.45
C GLU A 48 -1.63 0.26 34.24
N CYS A 49 -1.07 0.59 33.05
CA CYS A 49 -1.32 -0.19 31.85
C CYS A 49 -0.78 -1.63 31.97
N CYS A 50 0.40 -1.83 32.60
CA CYS A 50 0.92 -3.16 32.86
C CYS A 50 0.05 -3.97 33.84
N GLU A 51 -0.53 -3.31 34.84
CA GLU A 51 -1.46 -3.93 35.79
C GLU A 51 -2.78 -4.32 35.10
N ASN A 52 -3.32 -3.45 34.26
CA ASN A 52 -4.62 -3.63 33.60
C ASN A 52 -4.56 -4.61 32.41
N HIS A 53 -3.48 -4.60 31.64
CA HIS A 53 -3.37 -5.31 30.35
C HIS A 53 -2.27 -6.40 30.33
N GLY A 54 -1.45 -6.48 31.39
CA GLY A 54 -0.33 -7.42 31.47
C GLY A 54 0.99 -6.84 30.95
N ALA A 55 2.04 -6.92 31.78
CA ALA A 55 3.34 -6.31 31.52
C ALA A 55 4.01 -6.84 30.24
N GLN A 56 3.89 -8.15 29.94
CA GLN A 56 4.46 -8.73 28.73
C GLN A 56 3.78 -8.22 27.46
N PHE A 57 2.47 -8.02 27.49
CA PHE A 57 1.71 -7.51 26.37
C PHE A 57 2.07 -6.05 26.07
N VAL A 58 2.08 -5.20 27.12
CA VAL A 58 2.49 -3.79 26.98
C VAL A 58 3.92 -3.68 26.45
N GLN A 59 4.84 -4.52 26.97
CA GLN A 59 6.23 -4.50 26.54
C GLN A 59 6.39 -4.93 25.06
N LYS A 60 5.63 -5.92 24.59
CA LYS A 60 5.65 -6.31 23.16
C LYS A 60 5.26 -5.17 22.24
N LEU A 61 4.28 -4.35 22.64
CA LEU A 61 3.89 -3.18 21.84
C LEU A 61 4.96 -2.09 21.84
N VAL A 62 5.71 -1.96 22.92
CA VAL A 62 6.86 -1.06 23.01
C VAL A 62 8.01 -1.59 22.14
N ASP A 63 8.36 -2.86 22.26
CA ASP A 63 9.44 -3.50 21.51
C ASP A 63 9.13 -3.55 19.99
N GLY A 64 7.83 -3.62 19.63
CA GLY A 64 7.34 -3.60 18.26
C GLY A 64 7.14 -2.20 17.67
N GLY A 65 7.55 -1.12 18.37
CA GLY A 65 7.46 0.25 17.86
C GLY A 65 6.04 0.81 17.72
N VAL A 66 5.05 0.15 18.33
CA VAL A 66 3.66 0.65 18.36
C VAL A 66 3.50 1.73 19.42
N LEU A 67 4.12 1.50 20.59
CA LEU A 67 4.13 2.41 21.72
C LEU A 67 5.56 2.76 22.13
N ARG A 68 5.70 3.96 22.67
CA ARG A 68 6.95 4.44 23.26
C ARG A 68 6.76 4.72 24.75
N ARG A 69 7.68 4.21 25.55
CA ARG A 69 7.74 4.51 26.99
C ARG A 69 8.67 5.68 27.27
N SER A 70 8.17 6.68 27.97
CA SER A 70 9.01 7.74 28.55
C SER A 70 8.77 7.83 30.04
N ARG A 71 9.76 7.42 30.84
CA ARG A 71 9.63 7.27 32.32
C ARG A 71 8.46 6.35 32.67
N ASN A 72 7.40 6.88 33.31
CA ASN A 72 6.20 6.14 33.68
C ASN A 72 4.98 6.50 32.79
N ARG A 73 5.21 6.95 31.54
CA ARG A 73 4.14 7.29 30.59
C ARG A 73 4.31 6.50 29.30
N LEU A 74 3.17 6.18 28.70
CA LEU A 74 3.09 5.61 27.36
C LEU A 74 2.61 6.66 26.34
N PHE A 75 3.19 6.61 25.18
CA PHE A 75 2.85 7.43 24.02
C PHE A 75 2.74 6.52 22.80
N PHE A 76 2.00 6.94 21.78
CA PHE A 76 2.10 6.30 20.48
C PHE A 76 3.49 6.55 19.90
N ASP A 77 4.05 5.52 19.29
CA ASP A 77 5.29 5.59 18.49
C ASP A 77 4.98 5.40 17.01
N SER A 78 3.93 4.63 16.68
CA SER A 78 3.38 4.55 15.33
C SER A 78 2.41 5.70 15.05
N PRO A 79 2.31 6.19 13.80
CA PRO A 79 1.28 7.13 13.39
C PRO A 79 -0.12 6.62 13.74
N ILE A 80 -0.91 7.48 14.39
CA ILE A 80 -2.30 7.20 14.74
C ILE A 80 -3.20 8.33 14.25
N PHE A 81 -4.33 7.96 13.64
CA PHE A 81 -5.35 8.87 13.14
C PHE A 81 -6.69 8.54 13.79
N LEU A 82 -7.28 9.53 14.44
CA LEU A 82 -8.54 9.39 15.15
C LEU A 82 -9.66 10.14 14.40
N ARG A 83 -10.91 9.86 14.79
CA ARG A 83 -12.09 10.54 14.25
C ARG A 83 -11.93 12.06 14.27
N GLU A 84 -11.43 12.60 15.38
CA GLU A 84 -11.22 14.03 15.56
C GLU A 84 -10.17 14.62 14.60
N ASP A 85 -9.25 13.80 14.08
CA ASP A 85 -8.23 14.23 13.13
C ASP A 85 -8.79 14.34 11.69
N ALA A 86 -9.88 13.64 11.38
CA ALA A 86 -10.40 13.48 10.02
C ALA A 86 -10.70 14.82 9.31
N ALA A 87 -11.33 15.77 10.01
CA ALA A 87 -11.68 17.06 9.42
C ALA A 87 -10.44 17.90 9.08
N VAL A 88 -9.43 17.89 9.94
CA VAL A 88 -8.15 18.59 9.72
C VAL A 88 -7.40 17.97 8.55
N LEU A 89 -7.30 16.65 8.50
CA LEU A 89 -6.68 15.91 7.41
C LEU A 89 -7.36 16.23 6.08
N HIS A 90 -8.69 16.08 6.01
CA HIS A 90 -9.45 16.34 4.79
C HIS A 90 -9.23 17.76 4.27
N ALA A 91 -9.40 18.77 5.13
CA ALA A 91 -9.27 20.17 4.73
C ALA A 91 -7.86 20.50 4.22
N GLN A 92 -6.84 20.04 4.92
CA GLN A 92 -5.44 20.37 4.60
C GLN A 92 -4.92 19.59 3.39
N ILE A 93 -5.31 18.33 3.22
CA ILE A 93 -4.80 17.50 2.12
C ILE A 93 -5.53 17.77 0.82
N SER A 94 -6.86 17.91 0.82
CA SER A 94 -7.65 18.14 -0.41
C SER A 94 -7.18 19.38 -1.17
N SER A 95 -6.95 20.50 -0.47
CA SER A 95 -6.47 21.75 -1.10
C SER A 95 -5.07 21.58 -1.71
N ARG A 96 -4.16 20.88 -1.01
CA ARG A 96 -2.80 20.66 -1.48
C ARG A 96 -2.76 19.65 -2.64
N ALA A 97 -3.54 18.59 -2.56
CA ALA A 97 -3.65 17.60 -3.63
C ALA A 97 -4.17 18.23 -4.93
N SER A 98 -5.19 19.09 -4.86
CA SER A 98 -5.69 19.81 -6.03
C SER A 98 -4.61 20.72 -6.64
N SER A 99 -3.86 21.46 -5.80
CA SER A 99 -2.76 22.31 -6.28
C SER A 99 -1.62 21.51 -6.92
N LEU A 100 -1.29 20.34 -6.37
CA LEU A 100 -0.29 19.43 -6.94
C LEU A 100 -0.77 18.81 -8.26
N ALA A 101 -2.06 18.46 -8.35
CA ALA A 101 -2.68 17.99 -9.59
C ALA A 101 -2.65 19.09 -10.68
N ASP A 102 -2.89 20.36 -10.35
CA ASP A 102 -2.79 21.49 -11.29
C ASP A 102 -1.37 21.63 -11.87
N LEU A 103 -0.34 21.49 -11.02
CA LEU A 103 1.06 21.50 -11.47
C LEU A 103 1.36 20.34 -12.42
N LEU A 104 0.88 19.15 -12.10
CA LEU A 104 1.08 17.95 -12.90
C LEU A 104 0.32 18.00 -14.22
N GLU A 105 -0.90 18.58 -14.23
CA GLU A 105 -1.77 18.64 -15.41
C GLU A 105 -1.06 19.30 -16.61
N SER A 106 -0.24 20.32 -16.36
CA SER A 106 0.57 20.97 -17.39
C SER A 106 1.56 20.01 -18.09
N LYS A 107 1.90 18.88 -17.45
CA LYS A 107 2.83 17.86 -17.93
C LYS A 107 2.14 16.62 -18.52
N ILE A 108 0.84 16.50 -18.39
CA ILE A 108 0.09 15.35 -18.91
C ILE A 108 0.28 15.14 -20.41
N PRO A 109 0.33 16.16 -21.28
CA PRO A 109 0.61 15.93 -22.71
C PRO A 109 1.98 15.27 -22.93
N GLU A 110 3.01 15.67 -22.19
CA GLU A 110 4.37 15.09 -22.25
C GLU A 110 4.36 13.64 -21.76
N ILE A 111 3.75 13.37 -20.60
CA ILE A 111 3.60 12.03 -20.00
C ILE A 111 2.79 11.10 -20.94
N ARG A 112 1.71 11.57 -21.56
CA ARG A 112 0.94 10.81 -22.56
C ARG A 112 1.78 10.49 -23.79
N GLY A 113 2.65 11.42 -24.20
CA GLY A 113 3.62 11.20 -25.28
C GLY A 113 4.54 10.02 -24.99
N CYS A 114 5.09 9.92 -23.77
CA CYS A 114 5.89 8.76 -23.33
C CYS A 114 5.06 7.46 -23.39
N CYS A 115 3.83 7.46 -22.88
CA CYS A 115 2.96 6.29 -22.90
C CYS A 115 2.53 5.85 -24.30
N ALA A 116 2.55 6.72 -25.30
CA ALA A 116 2.13 6.40 -26.68
C ALA A 116 3.01 5.33 -27.35
N GLY A 117 4.24 5.14 -26.87
CA GLY A 117 5.14 4.06 -27.30
C GLY A 117 4.80 2.67 -26.73
N ILE A 118 3.87 2.58 -25.78
CA ILE A 118 3.49 1.31 -25.16
C ILE A 118 2.44 0.61 -26.02
N THR A 119 2.83 -0.53 -26.60
CA THR A 119 2.02 -1.30 -27.55
C THR A 119 1.52 -2.62 -26.95
N ASN A 120 1.02 -2.58 -25.72
CA ASN A 120 0.52 -3.76 -25.00
C ASN A 120 -0.96 -4.10 -25.29
N GLY A 121 -1.60 -3.42 -26.27
CA GLY A 121 -2.98 -3.68 -26.68
C GLY A 121 -4.05 -2.98 -25.81
N PHE A 122 -3.65 -2.15 -24.85
CA PHE A 122 -4.56 -1.43 -23.96
C PHE A 122 -4.55 0.08 -24.23
N PRO A 123 -5.67 0.79 -23.92
CA PRO A 123 -5.75 2.25 -24.08
C PRO A 123 -4.68 3.00 -23.27
N VAL A 124 -4.20 4.12 -23.83
CA VAL A 124 -3.16 4.95 -23.19
C VAL A 124 -3.62 5.43 -21.81
N GLU A 125 -4.90 5.76 -21.63
CA GLU A 125 -5.46 6.23 -20.35
C GLU A 125 -5.38 5.17 -19.25
N LEU A 126 -5.46 3.90 -19.63
CA LEU A 126 -5.38 2.78 -18.71
C LEU A 126 -3.92 2.45 -18.35
N ASN A 127 -3.02 2.50 -19.36
CA ASN A 127 -1.59 2.41 -19.13
C ASN A 127 -1.11 3.57 -18.24
N LEU A 128 -1.58 4.79 -18.52
CA LEU A 128 -1.28 5.97 -17.74
C LEU A 128 -1.77 5.85 -16.28
N TYR A 129 -2.98 5.32 -16.06
CA TYR A 129 -3.47 5.03 -14.72
C TYR A 129 -2.50 4.12 -13.96
N HIS A 130 -2.09 3.01 -14.58
CA HIS A 130 -1.22 2.04 -13.90
C HIS A 130 0.20 2.58 -13.68
N ILE A 131 0.80 3.21 -14.70
CA ILE A 131 2.17 3.73 -14.62
C ILE A 131 2.24 4.93 -13.67
N LEU A 132 1.44 5.97 -13.91
CA LEU A 132 1.54 7.21 -13.14
C LEU A 132 1.02 7.03 -11.71
N CYS A 133 -0.19 6.48 -11.57
CA CYS A 133 -0.84 6.40 -10.26
C CYS A 133 -0.30 5.24 -9.40
N GLY A 134 0.11 4.13 -10.03
CA GLY A 134 0.66 2.95 -9.34
C GLY A 134 2.18 2.94 -9.34
N MET A 135 2.81 2.67 -10.48
CA MET A 135 4.27 2.43 -10.54
C MET A 135 5.09 3.64 -10.11
N VAL A 136 4.68 4.86 -10.50
CA VAL A 136 5.40 6.07 -10.11
C VAL A 136 4.99 6.50 -8.71
N PHE A 137 3.74 6.89 -8.47
CA PHE A 137 3.36 7.45 -7.16
C PHE A 137 3.47 6.46 -6.01
N ASP A 138 3.00 5.22 -6.16
CA ASP A 138 3.08 4.18 -5.13
C ASP A 138 4.30 3.26 -5.30
N GLY A 139 5.28 3.69 -6.06
CA GLY A 139 6.51 2.95 -6.35
C GLY A 139 7.75 3.82 -6.22
N CYS A 140 8.37 4.15 -7.37
CA CYS A 140 9.69 4.78 -7.41
C CYS A 140 9.74 6.19 -6.78
N PHE A 141 8.63 6.92 -6.77
CA PHE A 141 8.59 8.25 -6.14
C PHE A 141 8.76 8.21 -4.62
N PHE A 142 8.48 7.07 -3.94
CA PHE A 142 8.85 6.88 -2.53
C PHE A 142 10.36 6.95 -2.33
N ASP A 143 11.14 6.34 -3.21
CA ASP A 143 12.61 6.37 -3.13
C ASP A 143 13.14 7.80 -3.34
N TYR A 144 12.53 8.55 -4.26
CA TYR A 144 12.83 9.98 -4.42
C TYR A 144 12.54 10.76 -3.13
N LEU A 145 11.35 10.64 -2.55
CA LEU A 145 10.97 11.37 -1.33
C LEU A 145 11.85 10.98 -0.14
N TYR A 146 12.18 9.70 0.00
CA TYR A 146 13.14 9.23 0.99
C TYR A 146 14.52 9.89 0.79
N SER A 147 15.02 9.92 -0.44
CA SER A 147 16.31 10.57 -0.77
C SER A 147 16.36 12.05 -0.42
N LYS A 148 15.21 12.72 -0.37
CA LYS A 148 15.07 14.12 0.06
C LYS A 148 14.83 14.27 1.57
N GLY A 149 14.78 13.17 2.34
CA GLY A 149 14.51 13.21 3.77
C GLY A 149 13.07 13.66 4.08
N ALA A 150 12.12 13.41 3.18
CA ALA A 150 10.74 13.85 3.32
C ALA A 150 9.87 12.82 4.05
N LEU A 151 10.23 11.53 4.03
CA LEU A 151 9.52 10.45 4.72
C LEU A 151 10.46 9.31 5.10
N ALA A 152 10.02 8.44 6.02
CA ALA A 152 10.66 7.16 6.33
C ALA A 152 10.08 6.06 5.45
N THR A 153 10.86 5.01 5.19
CA THR A 153 10.40 3.79 4.50
C THR A 153 10.70 2.55 5.35
N SER A 154 9.94 1.48 5.15
CA SER A 154 10.18 0.20 5.84
C SER A 154 11.56 -0.40 5.53
N ARG A 155 12.10 -0.14 4.33
CA ARG A 155 13.43 -0.65 3.93
C ARG A 155 14.57 -0.04 4.72
N GLN A 156 14.39 1.17 5.24
CA GLN A 156 15.45 1.97 5.85
C GLN A 156 14.91 2.67 7.11
N HIS A 157 14.18 1.90 7.93
CA HIS A 157 13.62 2.41 9.17
C HIS A 157 14.75 2.76 10.16
N PRO A 158 14.74 3.96 10.77
CA PRO A 158 15.81 4.39 11.69
C PRO A 158 16.02 3.47 12.89
N SER A 159 14.96 2.81 13.38
CA SER A 159 15.02 1.84 14.49
C SER A 159 15.43 0.43 14.07
N GLY A 160 15.67 0.18 12.77
CA GLY A 160 16.00 -1.16 12.23
C GLY A 160 14.81 -2.10 12.08
N LEU A 161 13.58 -1.60 12.23
CA LEU A 161 12.36 -2.34 11.90
C LEU A 161 12.24 -2.49 10.38
N ASP A 162 11.71 -3.60 9.90
CA ASP A 162 11.47 -3.87 8.48
C ASP A 162 10.03 -3.52 8.04
N TYR A 163 9.32 -2.79 8.87
CA TYR A 163 7.95 -2.34 8.66
C TYR A 163 7.72 -0.93 9.21
N LEU A 164 6.67 -0.28 8.71
CA LEU A 164 6.00 0.87 9.32
C LEU A 164 4.58 0.46 9.67
N SER A 165 4.12 0.77 10.88
CA SER A 165 2.75 0.53 11.29
C SER A 165 1.97 1.84 11.38
N VAL A 166 0.74 1.82 10.91
CA VAL A 166 -0.19 2.95 10.99
C VAL A 166 -1.51 2.48 11.60
N ILE A 167 -2.05 3.29 12.49
CA ILE A 167 -3.25 2.99 13.26
C ILE A 167 -4.36 3.96 12.87
N TYR A 168 -5.52 3.43 12.50
CA TYR A 168 -6.72 4.23 12.22
C TYR A 168 -7.85 3.83 13.16
N GLU A 169 -8.55 4.81 13.74
CA GLU A 169 -9.81 4.54 14.40
C GLU A 169 -10.85 4.11 13.34
N LYS A 170 -11.57 3.01 13.62
CA LYS A 170 -12.67 2.54 12.75
C LYS A 170 -13.88 3.47 12.86
N CYS A 171 -13.93 4.48 12.03
CA CYS A 171 -15.04 5.41 11.97
C CYS A 171 -15.38 5.78 10.52
N GLY A 172 -16.63 6.22 10.28
CA GLY A 172 -17.10 6.58 8.95
C GLY A 172 -16.36 7.76 8.36
N GLU A 173 -15.96 8.71 9.20
CA GLU A 173 -15.26 9.93 8.80
C GLU A 173 -13.88 9.65 8.20
N LEU A 174 -13.09 8.79 8.83
CA LEU A 174 -11.79 8.37 8.30
C LEU A 174 -11.94 7.43 7.10
N ARG A 175 -12.85 6.47 7.17
CA ARG A 175 -13.11 5.53 6.06
C ARG A 175 -13.56 6.24 4.80
N SER A 176 -14.46 7.21 4.89
CA SER A 176 -14.89 7.97 3.72
C SER A 176 -13.77 8.75 3.07
N PHE A 177 -12.73 9.08 3.82
CA PHE A 177 -11.58 9.85 3.37
C PHE A 177 -10.43 8.96 2.87
N SER A 178 -10.11 7.83 3.54
CA SER A 178 -8.96 7.00 3.21
C SER A 178 -9.28 5.76 2.38
N ASP A 179 -10.37 5.06 2.70
CA ASP A 179 -10.68 3.74 2.12
C ASP A 179 -10.93 3.75 0.61
N GLY A 180 -11.46 4.86 0.10
CA GLY A 180 -11.78 5.04 -1.30
C GLY A 180 -10.66 5.62 -2.14
N LEU A 181 -9.50 5.93 -1.57
CA LEU A 181 -8.39 6.50 -2.32
C LEU A 181 -7.68 5.44 -3.17
N LEU A 182 -7.30 5.82 -4.39
CA LEU A 182 -6.50 5.00 -5.30
C LEU A 182 -5.02 5.09 -4.91
N CYS A 183 -4.64 4.39 -3.83
CA CYS A 183 -3.30 4.49 -3.24
C CYS A 183 -2.76 3.17 -2.69
N SER A 184 -3.17 2.03 -3.24
CA SER A 184 -2.66 0.74 -2.77
C SER A 184 -2.21 -0.13 -3.93
N TYR A 185 -0.93 -0.52 -3.89
CA TYR A 185 -0.26 -1.30 -4.90
C TYR A 185 0.19 -2.65 -4.33
N ASN A 186 -0.43 -3.71 -4.82
CA ASN A 186 -0.06 -5.08 -4.46
C ASN A 186 0.83 -5.69 -5.54
N ARG A 187 1.94 -6.29 -5.13
CA ARG A 187 2.90 -6.95 -6.02
C ARG A 187 3.19 -8.36 -5.53
N PHE A 188 2.90 -9.35 -6.35
CA PHE A 188 3.30 -10.73 -6.16
C PHE A 188 4.45 -11.02 -7.12
N VAL A 189 5.68 -11.17 -6.62
CA VAL A 189 6.92 -10.98 -7.37
C VAL A 189 7.92 -12.10 -7.15
N ASN A 190 8.68 -12.44 -8.22
CA ASN A 190 9.97 -13.14 -8.17
C ASN A 190 11.05 -12.32 -8.92
N ALA A 191 12.17 -12.96 -9.27
CA ALA A 191 13.28 -12.30 -9.97
C ALA A 191 12.96 -11.94 -11.44
N GLU A 192 11.97 -12.61 -12.07
CA GLU A 192 11.71 -12.51 -13.50
C GLU A 192 10.44 -11.71 -13.82
N CYS A 193 9.42 -11.76 -12.94
CA CYS A 193 8.16 -11.05 -13.20
C CYS A 193 7.38 -10.72 -11.92
N SER A 194 6.34 -9.93 -12.08
CA SER A 194 5.33 -9.69 -11.04
C SER A 194 3.91 -9.70 -11.59
N LEU A 195 2.99 -10.25 -10.81
CA LEU A 195 1.56 -10.08 -10.95
C LEU A 195 1.13 -8.94 -10.03
N GLN A 196 0.57 -7.89 -10.60
CA GLN A 196 0.33 -6.64 -9.89
C GLN A 196 -1.14 -6.28 -9.88
N SER A 197 -1.56 -5.54 -8.85
CA SER A 197 -2.85 -4.87 -8.81
C SER A 197 -2.72 -3.52 -8.12
N PHE A 198 -3.30 -2.47 -8.71
CA PHE A 198 -3.33 -1.13 -8.15
C PHE A 198 -4.77 -0.62 -8.05
N GLY A 199 -5.15 -0.02 -6.92
CA GLY A 199 -6.52 0.47 -6.73
C GLY A 199 -6.83 1.00 -5.33
N ASP A 200 -8.09 0.88 -4.92
CA ASP A 200 -8.61 1.38 -3.63
C ASP A 200 -7.80 0.87 -2.44
N ALA A 201 -7.48 1.74 -1.49
CA ALA A 201 -6.65 1.46 -0.32
C ALA A 201 -7.14 0.23 0.47
N ASN A 202 -8.42 0.15 0.77
CA ASN A 202 -9.04 -0.93 1.51
C ASN A 202 -9.86 -1.90 0.64
N GLY A 203 -9.57 -1.94 -0.66
CA GLY A 203 -10.19 -2.88 -1.56
C GLY A 203 -9.96 -4.34 -1.11
N ASN A 204 -11.04 -5.13 -1.05
CA ASN A 204 -10.94 -6.55 -0.78
C ASN A 204 -10.58 -7.31 -2.08
N ARG A 205 -9.51 -6.82 -2.72
CA ARG A 205 -9.11 -7.23 -4.06
C ARG A 205 -8.90 -8.73 -4.18
N HIS A 206 -9.29 -9.27 -5.32
CA HIS A 206 -9.06 -10.66 -5.68
C HIS A 206 -7.76 -10.75 -6.51
N ASP A 207 -6.61 -10.75 -5.82
CA ASP A 207 -5.27 -10.83 -6.40
C ASP A 207 -4.37 -11.85 -5.70
N PHE A 208 -3.27 -12.24 -6.33
CA PHE A 208 -2.34 -13.23 -5.81
C PHE A 208 -1.64 -12.79 -4.54
N TYR A 209 -1.24 -11.52 -4.42
CA TYR A 209 -0.59 -11.01 -3.23
C TYR A 209 -1.46 -11.23 -1.99
N ARG A 210 -2.74 -10.81 -2.06
CA ARG A 210 -3.68 -10.98 -0.96
C ARG A 210 -4.00 -12.45 -0.68
N PHE A 211 -4.16 -13.25 -1.73
CA PHE A 211 -4.40 -14.68 -1.58
C PHE A 211 -3.29 -15.37 -0.81
N PHE A 212 -2.04 -15.24 -1.26
CA PHE A 212 -0.90 -15.89 -0.61
C PHE A 212 -0.73 -15.39 0.82
N ARG A 213 -0.88 -14.10 1.06
CA ARG A 213 -0.80 -13.51 2.39
C ARG A 213 -1.85 -14.07 3.36
N LEU A 214 -3.11 -14.21 2.91
CA LEU A 214 -4.18 -14.80 3.74
C LEU A 214 -3.95 -16.28 3.98
N MET A 215 -3.42 -17.00 3.01
CA MET A 215 -3.06 -18.41 3.12
C MET A 215 -1.96 -18.62 4.17
N GLU A 216 -0.89 -17.86 4.12
CA GLU A 216 0.21 -17.91 5.09
C GLU A 216 -0.24 -17.59 6.51
N GLN A 217 -1.20 -16.69 6.67
CA GLN A 217 -1.79 -16.36 7.96
C GLN A 217 -2.81 -17.40 8.46
N GLY A 218 -3.12 -18.44 7.69
CA GLY A 218 -4.18 -19.41 8.00
C GLY A 218 -5.58 -18.77 8.06
N ARG A 219 -5.79 -17.67 7.34
CA ARG A 219 -7.01 -16.84 7.36
C ARG A 219 -7.72 -16.83 6.00
N LEU A 220 -7.44 -17.81 5.15
CA LEU A 220 -7.98 -17.87 3.80
C LEU A 220 -9.51 -18.06 3.85
N PRO A 221 -10.31 -17.17 3.23
CA PRO A 221 -11.76 -17.34 3.14
C PRO A 221 -12.16 -18.58 2.34
N GLU A 222 -13.30 -19.18 2.67
CA GLU A 222 -13.83 -20.39 2.02
C GLU A 222 -13.95 -20.25 0.48
N LYS A 223 -14.21 -19.05 -0.02
CA LYS A 223 -14.25 -18.77 -1.47
C LYS A 223 -12.97 -19.13 -2.23
N TYR A 224 -11.85 -19.27 -1.53
CA TYR A 224 -10.55 -19.61 -2.11
C TYR A 224 -10.17 -21.08 -1.97
N ARG A 225 -11.02 -21.92 -1.38
CA ARG A 225 -10.69 -23.31 -1.08
C ARG A 225 -10.30 -24.12 -2.31
N ASP A 226 -11.05 -23.98 -3.39
CA ASP A 226 -10.75 -24.71 -4.63
C ASP A 226 -9.45 -24.26 -5.26
N VAL A 227 -9.16 -22.97 -5.17
CA VAL A 227 -7.89 -22.36 -5.64
C VAL A 227 -6.71 -22.85 -4.81
N GLU A 228 -6.86 -22.90 -3.48
CA GLU A 228 -5.85 -23.44 -2.58
C GLU A 228 -5.57 -24.92 -2.87
N VAL A 229 -6.61 -25.74 -3.02
CA VAL A 229 -6.48 -27.16 -3.37
C VAL A 229 -5.77 -27.34 -4.71
N LEU A 230 -6.11 -26.54 -5.71
CA LEU A 230 -5.46 -26.56 -7.02
C LEU A 230 -3.97 -26.21 -6.91
N LEU A 231 -3.65 -25.14 -6.17
CA LEU A 231 -2.27 -24.71 -5.93
C LEU A 231 -1.46 -25.81 -5.24
N MET A 232 -1.97 -26.34 -4.12
CA MET A 232 -1.28 -27.36 -3.33
C MET A 232 -1.03 -28.66 -4.11
N ASN A 233 -2.02 -29.11 -4.88
CA ASN A 233 -1.91 -30.35 -5.66
C ASN A 233 -0.98 -30.21 -6.88
N SER A 234 -0.91 -29.04 -7.49
CA SER A 234 -0.19 -28.85 -8.75
C SER A 234 1.24 -28.38 -8.58
N PHE A 235 1.53 -27.63 -7.51
CA PHE A 235 2.83 -27.01 -7.29
C PHE A 235 3.52 -27.47 -5.99
N GLY A 236 2.99 -28.49 -5.31
CA GLY A 236 3.65 -29.12 -4.15
C GLY A 236 3.77 -28.22 -2.93
N GLY A 237 2.92 -27.20 -2.83
CA GLY A 237 2.96 -26.21 -1.76
C GLY A 237 2.90 -24.78 -2.33
N ALA A 238 2.98 -23.79 -1.47
CA ALA A 238 2.89 -22.38 -1.83
C ALA A 238 4.18 -21.84 -2.50
N ASN A 239 4.76 -22.57 -3.45
CA ASN A 239 5.94 -22.08 -4.17
C ASN A 239 5.53 -21.06 -5.24
N LYS A 240 5.61 -19.76 -4.87
CA LYS A 240 5.28 -18.64 -5.73
C LYS A 240 6.13 -18.58 -7.00
N ASP A 241 7.40 -19.00 -6.91
CA ASP A 241 8.35 -18.89 -8.01
C ASP A 241 7.94 -19.78 -9.18
N ILE A 242 7.51 -21.02 -8.91
CA ILE A 242 7.03 -21.93 -9.96
C ILE A 242 5.83 -21.33 -10.70
N LEU A 243 4.89 -20.72 -10.00
CA LEU A 243 3.74 -20.08 -10.65
C LEU A 243 4.18 -18.90 -11.53
N LEU A 244 5.10 -18.08 -11.03
CA LEU A 244 5.60 -16.92 -11.77
C LEU A 244 6.46 -17.33 -12.98
N ASP A 245 7.23 -18.40 -12.89
CA ASP A 245 7.95 -18.99 -14.03
C ASP A 245 6.99 -19.47 -15.14
N GLU A 246 5.83 -20.04 -14.76
CA GLU A 246 4.78 -20.42 -15.71
C GLU A 246 4.13 -19.18 -16.37
N VAL A 247 4.03 -18.04 -15.66
CA VAL A 247 3.58 -16.78 -16.23
C VAL A 247 4.55 -16.28 -17.29
N VAL A 248 5.85 -16.31 -17.01
CA VAL A 248 6.90 -15.94 -17.97
C VAL A 248 6.82 -16.85 -19.21
N SER A 249 6.72 -18.17 -19.01
CA SER A 249 6.57 -19.14 -20.08
C SER A 249 5.34 -18.83 -20.97
N LEU A 250 4.19 -18.56 -20.34
CA LEU A 250 2.97 -18.21 -21.06
C LEU A 250 3.16 -16.97 -21.96
N ILE A 251 3.82 -15.93 -21.45
CA ILE A 251 4.03 -14.69 -22.20
C ILE A 251 5.03 -14.90 -23.35
N GLN A 252 6.13 -15.63 -23.10
CA GLN A 252 7.20 -15.81 -24.08
C GLN A 252 6.87 -16.86 -25.15
N THR A 253 6.17 -17.95 -24.78
CA THR A 253 5.94 -19.10 -25.65
C THR A 253 4.48 -19.29 -26.06
N GLY A 254 3.56 -18.63 -25.40
CA GLY A 254 2.11 -18.84 -25.52
C GLY A 254 1.60 -20.07 -24.80
N TRP A 255 2.43 -20.73 -23.95
CA TRP A 255 2.06 -21.95 -23.24
C TRP A 255 2.47 -21.89 -21.76
N CYS A 256 1.65 -22.46 -20.89
CA CYS A 256 1.98 -22.76 -19.51
C CYS A 256 1.27 -24.05 -19.06
N ALA A 257 1.62 -24.56 -17.90
CA ALA A 257 0.94 -25.73 -17.32
C ALA A 257 -0.57 -25.44 -17.14
N PRO A 258 -1.47 -26.42 -17.40
CA PRO A 258 -2.92 -26.24 -17.26
C PRO A 258 -3.35 -25.72 -15.87
N ALA A 259 -2.68 -26.12 -14.81
CA ALA A 259 -2.95 -25.66 -13.47
C ALA A 259 -2.58 -24.17 -13.27
N ALA A 260 -1.46 -23.72 -13.86
CA ALA A 260 -1.08 -22.30 -13.84
C ALA A 260 -2.12 -21.47 -14.61
N MET A 261 -2.54 -21.92 -15.79
CA MET A 261 -3.59 -21.26 -16.54
C MET A 261 -4.89 -21.16 -15.73
N ALA A 262 -5.32 -22.23 -15.09
CA ALA A 262 -6.52 -22.24 -14.26
C ALA A 262 -6.42 -21.25 -13.08
N LEU A 263 -5.24 -21.10 -12.45
CA LEU A 263 -5.00 -20.12 -11.41
C LEU A 263 -5.02 -18.69 -11.96
N LEU A 264 -4.38 -18.44 -13.11
CA LEU A 264 -4.39 -17.14 -13.76
C LEU A 264 -5.82 -16.72 -14.18
N GLU A 265 -6.62 -17.65 -14.67
CA GLU A 265 -8.02 -17.41 -15.00
C GLU A 265 -8.87 -17.17 -13.74
N ALA A 266 -8.66 -17.94 -12.68
CA ALA A 266 -9.36 -17.75 -11.42
C ALA A 266 -9.11 -16.34 -10.83
N PHE A 267 -7.90 -15.81 -10.99
CA PHE A 267 -7.55 -14.46 -10.55
C PHE A 267 -7.72 -13.37 -11.63
N GLY A 268 -8.24 -13.71 -12.81
CA GLY A 268 -8.53 -12.75 -13.88
C GLY A 268 -7.30 -12.10 -14.52
N TYR A 269 -6.16 -12.78 -14.55
CA TYR A 269 -4.99 -12.41 -15.35
C TYR A 269 -5.02 -13.05 -16.74
N ALA A 270 -5.77 -14.15 -16.89
CA ALA A 270 -6.02 -14.80 -18.16
C ALA A 270 -7.51 -15.06 -18.38
N GLN A 271 -7.90 -15.25 -19.62
CA GLN A 271 -9.24 -15.64 -20.03
C GLN A 271 -9.17 -16.46 -21.33
N ASN A 272 -9.89 -17.59 -21.38
CA ASN A 272 -9.91 -18.49 -22.53
C ASN A 272 -8.48 -18.90 -23.00
N GLY A 273 -7.61 -19.19 -22.05
CA GLY A 273 -6.26 -19.65 -22.32
C GLY A 273 -5.28 -18.55 -22.78
N ARG A 274 -5.61 -17.26 -22.60
CA ARG A 274 -4.79 -16.12 -23.02
C ARG A 274 -4.72 -15.07 -21.93
N VAL A 275 -3.58 -14.40 -21.83
CA VAL A 275 -3.41 -13.23 -20.95
C VAL A 275 -4.42 -12.14 -21.37
N CYS A 276 -5.15 -11.59 -20.42
CA CYS A 276 -6.20 -10.58 -20.65
C CYS A 276 -5.96 -9.27 -19.87
N VAL A 277 -4.78 -9.10 -19.32
CA VAL A 277 -4.32 -7.88 -18.63
C VAL A 277 -3.13 -7.29 -19.38
N PRO A 278 -2.80 -5.99 -19.22
CA PRO A 278 -1.59 -5.41 -19.81
C PRO A 278 -0.34 -6.16 -19.34
N VAL A 279 0.59 -6.34 -20.28
CA VAL A 279 1.93 -6.85 -20.00
C VAL A 279 2.91 -5.71 -20.22
N PHE A 280 3.69 -5.38 -19.19
CA PHE A 280 4.79 -4.43 -19.26
C PHE A 280 6.09 -5.22 -19.38
N THR A 281 6.76 -5.07 -20.51
CA THR A 281 8.04 -5.73 -20.80
C THR A 281 9.22 -4.83 -20.39
N PRO A 282 10.44 -5.37 -20.25
CA PRO A 282 11.63 -4.57 -19.92
C PRO A 282 11.83 -3.34 -20.82
N ASP A 283 11.40 -3.40 -22.08
CA ASP A 283 11.49 -2.28 -23.02
C ASP A 283 10.74 -1.03 -22.55
N TYR A 284 9.72 -1.19 -21.69
CA TYR A 284 8.94 -0.07 -21.13
C TYR A 284 9.55 0.55 -19.88
N GLN A 285 10.61 -0.04 -19.31
CA GLN A 285 11.26 0.50 -18.12
C GLN A 285 11.84 1.91 -18.36
N SER A 286 12.34 2.17 -19.57
CA SER A 286 12.81 3.49 -19.96
C SER A 286 11.68 4.54 -19.99
N VAL A 287 10.48 4.12 -20.42
CA VAL A 287 9.28 4.98 -20.43
C VAL A 287 8.84 5.30 -19.00
N ILE A 288 8.85 4.32 -18.12
CA ILE A 288 8.49 4.52 -16.70
C ILE A 288 9.46 5.48 -16.04
N ALA A 289 10.79 5.29 -16.26
CA ALA A 289 11.82 6.17 -15.72
C ALA A 289 11.74 7.60 -16.29
N GLU A 290 11.35 7.76 -17.57
CA GLU A 290 11.12 9.09 -18.16
C GLU A 290 9.93 9.79 -17.49
N ILE A 291 8.82 9.08 -17.30
CA ILE A 291 7.62 9.61 -16.61
C ILE A 291 7.97 9.98 -15.16
N GLU A 292 8.70 9.13 -14.45
CA GLU A 292 9.21 9.44 -13.10
C GLU A 292 9.99 10.74 -13.09
N GLY A 293 10.97 10.90 -13.99
CA GLY A 293 11.76 12.12 -14.10
C GLY A 293 10.93 13.39 -14.42
N ILE A 294 9.83 13.26 -15.18
CA ILE A 294 8.89 14.36 -15.44
C ILE A 294 8.13 14.70 -14.15
N VAL A 295 7.64 13.70 -13.42
CA VAL A 295 6.91 13.88 -12.15
C VAL A 295 7.80 14.53 -11.10
N GLU A 296 9.02 14.01 -10.91
CA GLU A 296 9.98 14.58 -9.96
C GLU A 296 10.25 16.06 -10.23
N LYS A 297 10.51 16.41 -11.50
CA LYS A 297 10.80 17.80 -11.91
C LYS A 297 9.60 18.71 -11.76
N SER A 298 8.38 18.20 -11.97
CA SER A 298 7.16 19.02 -11.97
C SER A 298 6.60 19.26 -10.57
N ILE A 299 6.50 18.23 -9.75
CA ILE A 299 5.86 18.30 -8.43
C ILE A 299 6.76 17.88 -7.26
N GLY A 300 7.94 17.29 -7.51
CA GLY A 300 8.75 16.68 -6.47
C GLY A 300 9.07 17.64 -5.31
N ALA A 301 9.59 18.83 -5.59
CA ALA A 301 9.88 19.81 -4.55
C ALA A 301 8.63 20.29 -3.80
N ALA A 302 7.50 20.42 -4.49
CA ALA A 302 6.23 20.82 -3.89
C ALA A 302 5.67 19.72 -2.97
N VAL A 303 5.79 18.44 -3.37
CA VAL A 303 5.39 17.29 -2.53
C VAL A 303 6.26 17.22 -1.27
N VAL A 304 7.59 17.32 -1.41
CA VAL A 304 8.52 17.35 -0.28
C VAL A 304 8.14 18.45 0.73
N SER A 305 7.94 19.68 0.24
CA SER A 305 7.55 20.82 1.08
C SER A 305 6.18 20.56 1.76
N THR A 306 5.22 20.03 1.01
CA THR A 306 3.89 19.69 1.52
C THR A 306 3.95 18.68 2.66
N LEU A 307 4.72 17.60 2.49
CA LEU A 307 4.80 16.53 3.50
C LEU A 307 5.49 17.03 4.78
N LEU A 308 6.61 17.76 4.65
CA LEU A 308 7.32 18.29 5.81
C LEU A 308 6.48 19.33 6.58
N ASP A 309 5.72 20.17 5.85
CA ASP A 309 4.79 21.12 6.47
C ASP A 309 3.66 20.39 7.19
N LEU A 310 2.98 19.48 6.52
CA LEU A 310 1.87 18.71 7.10
C LEU A 310 2.31 17.91 8.34
N ALA A 311 3.38 17.13 8.23
CA ALA A 311 3.88 16.31 9.33
C ALA A 311 4.39 17.13 10.52
N GLY A 312 4.76 18.39 10.30
CA GLY A 312 5.26 19.27 11.36
C GLY A 312 4.21 20.21 11.96
N SER A 313 3.11 20.49 11.26
CA SER A 313 2.16 21.56 11.65
C SER A 313 0.72 21.09 11.89
N LEU A 314 0.35 19.87 11.47
CA LEU A 314 -1.00 19.38 11.69
C LEU A 314 -1.33 19.20 13.18
N ASP A 315 -2.49 19.70 13.59
CA ASP A 315 -3.03 19.51 14.95
C ASP A 315 -3.74 18.14 15.07
N ILE A 316 -2.98 17.05 14.88
CA ILE A 316 -3.47 15.68 14.92
C ILE A 316 -2.86 14.90 16.09
N THR A 317 -3.49 13.80 16.44
CA THR A 317 -3.09 12.97 17.58
C THR A 317 -1.66 12.45 17.48
N ALA A 318 -1.23 11.98 16.32
CA ALA A 318 0.14 11.49 16.11
C ALA A 318 1.19 12.57 16.45
N VAL A 319 0.99 13.82 16.00
CA VAL A 319 1.89 14.94 16.29
C VAL A 319 1.89 15.27 17.79
N LYS A 320 0.73 15.27 18.45
CA LYS A 320 0.59 15.51 19.91
C LYS A 320 1.33 14.47 20.75
N HIS A 321 1.39 13.22 20.27
CA HIS A 321 2.12 12.14 20.92
C HIS A 321 3.63 12.15 20.61
N GLY A 322 4.08 13.00 19.71
CA GLY A 322 5.49 13.12 19.31
C GLY A 322 5.98 11.90 18.51
N VAL A 323 5.10 11.33 17.69
CA VAL A 323 5.47 10.31 16.70
C VAL A 323 6.46 10.93 15.71
N ASP A 324 7.40 10.12 15.21
CA ASP A 324 8.38 10.58 14.25
C ASP A 324 7.68 11.20 13.01
N LYS A 325 8.05 12.42 12.69
CA LYS A 325 7.43 13.16 11.59
C LYS A 325 7.63 12.53 10.22
N LEU A 326 8.72 11.76 10.02
CA LEU A 326 8.98 11.08 8.76
C LEU A 326 8.10 9.84 8.60
N GLU A 327 7.73 9.19 9.71
CA GLU A 327 6.74 8.12 9.69
C GLU A 327 5.32 8.66 9.45
N ILE A 328 4.96 9.78 10.12
CA ILE A 328 3.71 10.49 9.83
C ILE A 328 3.66 10.89 8.35
N ALA A 329 4.76 11.43 7.81
CA ALA A 329 4.85 11.86 6.42
C ALA A 329 4.69 10.70 5.43
N ASN A 330 5.11 9.48 5.77
CA ASN A 330 4.89 8.30 4.93
C ASN A 330 3.39 8.07 4.70
N GLU A 331 2.59 8.05 5.78
CA GLU A 331 1.14 7.87 5.65
C GLU A 331 0.45 9.08 5.00
N LEU A 332 0.87 10.29 5.36
CA LEU A 332 0.33 11.48 4.71
C LEU A 332 0.59 11.48 3.20
N TYR A 333 1.70 10.90 2.77
CA TYR A 333 1.99 10.75 1.34
C TYR A 333 0.99 9.81 0.65
N HIS A 334 0.62 8.68 1.25
CA HIS A 334 -0.42 7.80 0.70
C HIS A 334 -1.75 8.55 0.50
N ILE A 335 -2.13 9.37 1.48
CA ILE A 335 -3.36 10.15 1.39
C ILE A 335 -3.22 11.27 0.34
N VAL A 336 -2.08 11.95 0.26
CA VAL A 336 -1.81 13.02 -0.70
C VAL A 336 -1.83 12.49 -2.13
N PHE A 337 -1.05 11.45 -2.45
CA PHE A 337 -1.02 10.96 -3.83
C PHE A 337 -2.32 10.23 -4.21
N GLY A 338 -2.97 9.55 -3.27
CA GLY A 338 -4.31 9.00 -3.47
C GLY A 338 -5.32 10.08 -3.83
N SER A 339 -5.25 11.25 -3.15
CA SER A 339 -6.08 12.41 -3.47
C SER A 339 -5.72 13.03 -4.83
N ILE A 340 -4.44 13.08 -5.19
CA ILE A 340 -4.00 13.48 -6.54
C ILE A 340 -4.59 12.53 -7.58
N ASN A 341 -4.56 11.23 -7.34
CA ASN A 341 -5.12 10.24 -8.27
C ASN A 341 -6.63 10.43 -8.48
N GLU A 342 -7.39 10.73 -7.42
CA GLU A 342 -8.81 11.06 -7.54
C GLU A 342 -9.05 12.35 -8.35
N GLU A 343 -8.19 13.36 -8.19
CA GLU A 343 -8.23 14.57 -9.02
C GLU A 343 -7.99 14.24 -10.51
N LEU A 344 -6.98 13.42 -10.81
CA LEU A 344 -6.68 13.00 -12.18
C LEU A 344 -7.83 12.20 -12.81
N VAL A 345 -8.48 11.36 -12.03
CA VAL A 345 -9.69 10.62 -12.44
C VAL A 345 -10.84 11.60 -12.70
N SER A 346 -11.12 12.50 -11.79
CA SER A 346 -12.23 13.46 -11.90
C SER A 346 -12.11 14.40 -13.10
N ARG A 347 -10.87 14.72 -13.48
CA ARG A 347 -10.53 15.53 -14.67
C ARG A 347 -10.51 14.71 -15.97
N GLY A 348 -10.74 13.39 -15.93
CA GLY A 348 -10.70 12.53 -17.10
C GLY A 348 -9.30 12.34 -17.70
N ILE A 349 -8.24 12.58 -16.92
CA ILE A 349 -6.85 12.46 -17.34
C ILE A 349 -6.44 10.99 -17.40
N VAL A 350 -6.86 10.20 -16.41
CA VAL A 350 -6.65 8.76 -16.34
C VAL A 350 -7.98 8.01 -16.28
N ALA A 351 -8.01 6.81 -16.85
CA ALA A 351 -9.18 5.93 -16.77
C ALA A 351 -9.19 5.20 -15.42
N VAL A 352 -10.30 5.29 -14.71
CA VAL A 352 -10.50 4.53 -13.47
C VAL A 352 -11.02 3.14 -13.78
N PRO A 353 -10.51 2.08 -13.10
CA PRO A 353 -11.07 0.74 -13.23
C PRO A 353 -12.51 0.67 -12.74
N GLN A 354 -13.29 -0.24 -13.35
CA GLN A 354 -14.65 -0.49 -12.89
C GLN A 354 -14.65 -0.98 -11.44
N ARG A 355 -15.58 -0.46 -10.63
CA ARG A 355 -15.79 -0.94 -9.26
C ARG A 355 -16.41 -2.34 -9.27
N ILE A 356 -15.75 -3.28 -8.62
CA ILE A 356 -16.23 -4.65 -8.41
C ILE A 356 -16.88 -4.72 -7.02
N SER A 357 -18.12 -5.21 -6.97
CA SER A 357 -18.86 -5.31 -5.72
C SER A 357 -18.11 -6.18 -4.70
N GLY A 358 -17.88 -5.66 -3.50
CA GLY A 358 -17.15 -6.34 -2.43
C GLY A 358 -15.63 -6.34 -2.55
N GLU A 359 -15.07 -5.83 -3.67
CA GLU A 359 -13.63 -5.82 -3.93
C GLU A 359 -13.03 -4.42 -4.10
N GLY A 360 -13.83 -3.43 -4.52
CA GLY A 360 -13.38 -2.07 -4.79
C GLY A 360 -13.01 -1.83 -6.26
N ARG A 361 -12.32 -0.72 -6.54
CA ARG A 361 -11.76 -0.38 -7.86
C ARG A 361 -10.31 -0.83 -7.88
N TYR A 362 -9.92 -1.60 -8.83
CA TYR A 362 -8.51 -1.95 -9.04
C TYR A 362 -8.26 -2.44 -10.46
N PHE A 363 -7.02 -2.32 -10.88
CA PHE A 363 -6.54 -2.75 -12.17
C PHE A 363 -5.38 -3.73 -11.99
N LYS A 364 -5.32 -4.74 -12.85
CA LYS A 364 -4.28 -5.77 -12.82
C LYS A 364 -3.37 -5.63 -14.02
N CYS A 365 -2.11 -5.96 -13.84
CA CYS A 365 -1.16 -6.11 -14.92
C CYS A 365 -0.09 -7.17 -14.59
N ILE A 366 0.72 -7.48 -15.57
CA ILE A 366 1.93 -8.29 -15.44
C ILE A 366 3.11 -7.42 -15.83
N GLU A 367 4.18 -7.46 -15.06
CA GLU A 367 5.44 -6.82 -15.40
C GLU A 367 6.55 -7.88 -15.51
N LEU A 368 7.29 -7.87 -16.61
CA LEU A 368 8.47 -8.69 -16.83
C LEU A 368 9.73 -7.88 -16.54
N TYR A 369 10.73 -8.52 -15.93
CA TYR A 369 12.02 -7.90 -15.60
C TYR A 369 13.17 -8.36 -16.50
N THR A 370 12.97 -9.45 -17.25
CA THR A 370 13.95 -10.07 -18.14
C THR A 370 13.37 -10.35 -19.51
#